data_ae7d16dd198bbe7f0ffb347ec9fd2958
#
_entry.id   ae7d16dd198bbe7f0ffb347ec9fd2958
#
_cell.length_a   1.000
_cell.length_b   1.000
_cell.length_c   1.000
_cell.angle_alpha   90.00
_cell.angle_beta   90.00
_cell.angle_gamma   90.00
#
_symmetry.space_group_name_H-M   'P 1'
#
loop_
_entity.id
_entity.type
_entity.pdbx_description
1 polymer ?
#
loop_
_entity_poly.entity_id
_entity_poly.type
_entity_poly.pdbx_seq_one_letter_code
_entity_poly.pdbx_strand_id
1 'polypeptide(L)'
;MMGKWIAFLKSLVVFDFEEGTLDATLRRTLNLLVWSVCFGIIFFNITTGFPLAGFARELGLGDLLYSVMLAMPVLGGTVQIVASFVLEKKRKRKEIFLLSGLVNRLPWLLVAVLPFLVESKNLLFPFLVILLTVGAVGGAFVNVSFLSWVGDLVPLGIRGRFFGHRSMVATGAALLSGLLVGKVLDAVRGVSGFTFVFGLASLAGLTELSFFARAYDPPMSASSLGTNPRLVLKGVLGCRPFWKFLFFLISWNFAVNVASP
;
A
#
# COMPACT_ATOMS: atom_id res chain seq x y z
N MET A 1 23.27 -18.63 -20.49
CA MET A 1 22.73 -17.26 -20.51
C MET A 1 21.74 -16.98 -19.37
N MET A 2 20.77 -17.84 -19.12
CA MET A 2 19.73 -17.67 -18.07
C MET A 2 20.27 -17.43 -16.66
N GLY A 3 21.35 -18.13 -16.24
CA GLY A 3 21.95 -17.95 -14.91
C GLY A 3 22.58 -16.57 -14.67
N LYS A 4 23.15 -15.93 -15.70
CA LYS A 4 23.69 -14.55 -15.61
C LYS A 4 22.58 -13.52 -15.47
N TRP A 5 21.45 -13.69 -16.15
CA TRP A 5 20.26 -12.83 -16.01
C TRP A 5 19.61 -12.95 -14.64
N ILE A 6 19.52 -14.17 -14.08
CA ILE A 6 19.01 -14.39 -12.72
C ILE A 6 19.95 -13.75 -11.68
N ALA A 7 21.25 -13.87 -11.83
CA ALA A 7 22.22 -13.20 -10.96
C ALA A 7 22.14 -11.69 -11.05
N PHE A 8 22.01 -11.14 -12.26
CA PHE A 8 21.82 -9.71 -12.49
C PHE A 8 20.51 -9.19 -11.88
N LEU A 9 19.38 -9.88 -12.08
CA LEU A 9 18.11 -9.53 -11.46
C LEU A 9 18.18 -9.61 -9.93
N LYS A 10 18.87 -10.61 -9.38
CA LYS A 10 19.14 -10.68 -7.94
C LYS A 10 19.94 -9.48 -7.45
N SER A 11 20.98 -9.06 -8.16
CA SER A 11 21.80 -7.90 -7.77
C SER A 11 21.03 -6.58 -7.85
N LEU A 12 20.05 -6.48 -8.74
CA LEU A 12 19.16 -5.31 -8.81
C LEU A 12 18.18 -5.23 -7.65
N VAL A 13 17.69 -6.36 -7.14
CA VAL A 13 16.69 -6.40 -6.08
C VAL A 13 17.31 -6.52 -4.69
N VAL A 14 18.44 -7.24 -4.56
CA VAL A 14 19.14 -7.37 -3.27
C VAL A 14 19.91 -6.08 -2.99
N PHE A 15 19.53 -5.40 -1.91
CA PHE A 15 20.26 -4.23 -1.45
C PHE A 15 21.63 -4.67 -0.89
N ASP A 16 22.68 -4.12 -1.47
CA ASP A 16 24.04 -4.41 -1.01
C ASP A 16 24.43 -3.49 0.16
N PHE A 17 24.72 -4.11 1.27
CA PHE A 17 25.20 -3.44 2.49
C PHE A 17 26.70 -3.61 2.57
N GLU A 18 27.44 -2.57 2.89
CA GLU A 18 28.87 -2.65 3.20
C GLU A 18 29.08 -3.72 4.30
N GLU A 19 29.99 -4.65 4.03
CA GLU A 19 30.29 -5.76 4.95
C GLU A 19 30.73 -5.22 6.30
N GLY A 20 30.09 -5.71 7.38
CA GLY A 20 30.44 -5.40 8.77
C GLY A 20 29.60 -4.30 9.44
N THR A 21 28.71 -3.58 8.74
CA THR A 21 27.96 -2.44 9.33
C THR A 21 26.59 -2.81 9.93
N LEU A 22 26.02 -3.95 9.57
CA LEU A 22 24.67 -4.35 9.99
C LEU A 22 24.61 -5.79 10.50
N ASP A 23 23.83 -6.01 11.54
CA ASP A 23 23.48 -7.35 12.01
C ASP A 23 22.80 -8.17 10.91
N ALA A 24 23.12 -9.47 10.84
CA ALA A 24 22.61 -10.40 9.83
C ALA A 24 21.07 -10.45 9.79
N THR A 25 20.42 -10.33 10.95
CA THR A 25 18.95 -10.29 11.08
C THR A 25 18.37 -9.04 10.43
N LEU A 26 19.00 -7.89 10.66
CA LEU A 26 18.58 -6.62 10.07
C LEU A 26 18.79 -6.63 8.55
N ARG A 27 19.94 -7.06 8.08
CA ARG A 27 20.25 -7.21 6.64
C ARG A 27 19.22 -8.11 5.93
N ARG A 28 18.90 -9.27 6.52
CA ARG A 28 17.86 -10.17 6.00
C ARG A 28 16.51 -9.47 5.93
N THR A 29 16.13 -8.75 6.99
CA THR A 29 14.85 -8.07 7.08
C THR A 29 14.72 -6.96 6.04
N LEU A 30 15.74 -6.12 5.87
CA LEU A 30 15.75 -5.06 4.86
C LEU A 30 15.62 -5.63 3.44
N ASN A 31 16.28 -6.75 3.14
CA ASN A 31 16.11 -7.43 1.85
C ASN A 31 14.68 -7.99 1.68
N LEU A 32 14.06 -8.53 2.73
CA LEU A 32 12.65 -8.94 2.69
C LEU A 32 11.72 -7.75 2.37
N LEU A 33 12.02 -6.54 2.90
CA LEU A 33 11.27 -5.33 2.61
C LEU A 33 11.44 -4.86 1.15
N VAL A 34 12.61 -5.08 0.55
CA VAL A 34 12.81 -4.78 -0.88
C VAL A 34 12.05 -5.78 -1.76
N TRP A 35 12.08 -7.07 -1.44
CA TRP A 35 11.27 -8.06 -2.17
C TRP A 35 9.77 -7.81 -2.00
N SER A 36 9.31 -7.45 -0.80
CA SER A 36 7.91 -7.18 -0.54
C SER A 36 7.36 -6.07 -1.40
N VAL A 37 8.15 -5.03 -1.71
CA VAL A 37 7.66 -3.90 -2.52
C VAL A 37 7.32 -4.30 -3.95
N CYS A 38 7.97 -5.32 -4.52
CA CYS A 38 7.63 -5.82 -5.84
C CYS A 38 6.16 -6.28 -5.90
N PHE A 39 5.72 -6.99 -4.87
CA PHE A 39 4.36 -7.51 -4.79
C PHE A 39 3.36 -6.44 -4.32
N GLY A 40 3.75 -5.61 -3.36
CA GLY A 40 2.92 -4.53 -2.85
C GLY A 40 2.59 -3.48 -3.91
N ILE A 41 3.54 -3.14 -4.78
CA ILE A 41 3.29 -2.18 -5.86
C ILE A 41 2.39 -2.74 -6.96
N ILE A 42 2.46 -4.05 -7.24
CA ILE A 42 1.53 -4.74 -8.16
C ILE A 42 0.11 -4.61 -7.60
N PHE A 43 -0.09 -4.97 -6.33
CA PHE A 43 -1.38 -4.81 -5.66
C PHE A 43 -1.87 -3.37 -5.74
N PHE A 44 -1.03 -2.40 -5.35
CA PHE A 44 -1.39 -0.99 -5.34
C PHE A 44 -1.79 -0.47 -6.72
N ASN A 45 -0.99 -0.72 -7.75
CA ASN A 45 -1.27 -0.24 -9.11
C ASN A 45 -2.56 -0.78 -9.69
N ILE A 46 -2.89 -2.04 -9.41
CA ILE A 46 -4.11 -2.67 -9.91
C ILE A 46 -5.33 -2.13 -9.17
N THR A 47 -5.23 -1.92 -7.86
CA THR A 47 -6.37 -1.57 -7.03
C THR A 47 -6.67 -0.07 -6.97
N THR A 48 -5.70 0.79 -7.32
CA THR A 48 -5.87 2.26 -7.31
C THR A 48 -5.67 2.91 -8.67
N GLY A 49 -5.19 2.16 -9.66
CA GLY A 49 -4.84 2.68 -10.99
C GLY A 49 -5.96 2.51 -12.03
N PHE A 50 -5.53 2.56 -13.30
CA PHE A 50 -6.42 2.44 -14.46
C PHE A 50 -7.30 1.18 -14.50
N PRO A 51 -6.91 0.00 -13.92
CA PRO A 51 -7.78 -1.16 -13.96
C PRO A 51 -9.10 -0.96 -13.19
N LEU A 52 -9.08 -0.21 -12.08
CA LEU A 52 -10.31 0.11 -11.34
C LEU A 52 -11.24 0.99 -12.17
N ALA A 53 -10.69 1.97 -12.89
CA ALA A 53 -11.43 2.81 -13.82
C ALA A 53 -12.08 2.02 -14.96
N GLY A 54 -11.28 1.13 -15.59
CA GLY A 54 -11.75 0.25 -16.65
C GLY A 54 -12.87 -0.69 -16.18
N PHE A 55 -12.72 -1.25 -14.98
CA PHE A 55 -13.72 -2.13 -14.37
C PHE A 55 -15.05 -1.41 -14.12
N ALA A 56 -15.03 -0.20 -13.59
CA ALA A 56 -16.25 0.59 -13.38
C ALA A 56 -16.97 0.88 -14.70
N ARG A 57 -16.22 1.18 -15.78
CA ARG A 57 -16.78 1.38 -17.11
C ARG A 57 -17.39 0.10 -17.69
N GLU A 58 -16.70 -1.03 -17.53
CA GLU A 58 -17.19 -2.33 -18.03
C GLU A 58 -18.48 -2.76 -17.33
N LEU A 59 -18.63 -2.43 -16.05
CA LEU A 59 -19.88 -2.63 -15.30
C LEU A 59 -20.99 -1.66 -15.72
N GLY A 60 -20.70 -0.68 -16.57
CA GLY A 60 -21.64 0.36 -17.00
C GLY A 60 -22.07 1.27 -15.84
N LEU A 61 -21.16 1.51 -14.89
CA LEU A 61 -21.40 2.47 -13.81
C LEU A 61 -21.24 3.89 -14.37
N GLY A 62 -22.20 4.77 -14.02
CA GLY A 62 -22.10 6.19 -14.40
C GLY A 62 -20.97 6.91 -13.68
N ASP A 63 -20.58 8.09 -14.19
CA ASP A 63 -19.42 8.86 -13.70
C ASP A 63 -19.51 9.19 -12.20
N LEU A 64 -20.72 9.43 -11.67
CA LEU A 64 -20.92 9.67 -10.25
C LEU A 64 -20.51 8.47 -9.40
N LEU A 65 -20.94 7.27 -9.78
CA LEU A 65 -20.67 6.03 -9.05
C LEU A 65 -19.20 5.68 -9.12
N TYR A 66 -18.59 5.87 -10.29
CA TYR A 66 -17.15 5.76 -10.48
C TYR A 66 -16.37 6.71 -9.56
N SER A 67 -16.77 7.99 -9.51
CA SER A 67 -16.13 8.99 -8.64
C SER A 67 -16.21 8.61 -7.15
N VAL A 68 -17.36 8.06 -6.71
CA VAL A 68 -17.52 7.54 -5.34
C VAL A 68 -16.53 6.41 -5.08
N MET A 69 -16.37 5.44 -6.00
CA MET A 69 -15.41 4.34 -5.83
C MET A 69 -13.97 4.85 -5.71
N LEU A 70 -13.58 5.85 -6.49
CA LEU A 70 -12.24 6.47 -6.41
C LEU A 70 -12.03 7.28 -5.13
N ALA A 71 -13.07 7.82 -4.53
CA ALA A 71 -12.98 8.58 -3.29
C ALA A 71 -12.72 7.68 -2.05
N MET A 72 -13.09 6.40 -2.10
CA MET A 72 -13.00 5.51 -0.93
C MET A 72 -11.58 5.39 -0.34
N PRO A 73 -10.50 5.21 -1.11
CA PRO A 73 -9.15 5.20 -0.57
C PRO A 73 -8.75 6.52 0.10
N VAL A 74 -9.20 7.65 -0.44
CA VAL A 74 -8.91 8.99 0.10
C VAL A 74 -9.65 9.18 1.44
N LEU A 75 -10.93 8.81 1.49
CA LEU A 75 -11.72 8.86 2.73
C LEU A 75 -11.15 7.91 3.78
N GLY A 76 -10.69 6.71 3.37
CA GLY A 76 -9.97 5.79 4.25
C GLY A 76 -8.72 6.42 4.88
N GLY A 77 -8.08 7.36 4.20
CA GLY A 77 -6.93 8.11 4.72
C GLY A 77 -7.22 8.86 6.03
N THR A 78 -8.45 9.31 6.26
CA THR A 78 -8.85 9.99 7.50
C THR A 78 -8.79 9.06 8.72
N VAL A 79 -8.98 7.75 8.51
CA VAL A 79 -8.90 6.72 9.55
C VAL A 79 -7.47 6.56 10.09
N GLN A 80 -6.44 7.05 9.39
CA GLN A 80 -5.03 6.96 9.82
C GLN A 80 -4.81 7.62 11.19
N ILE A 81 -5.58 8.65 11.52
CA ILE A 81 -5.53 9.31 12.84
C ILE A 81 -5.92 8.31 13.93
N VAL A 82 -7.02 7.59 13.73
CA VAL A 82 -7.49 6.56 14.67
C VAL A 82 -6.50 5.39 14.73
N ALA A 83 -6.01 4.96 13.57
CA ALA A 83 -5.02 3.89 13.46
C ALA A 83 -3.74 4.19 14.23
N SER A 84 -3.25 5.45 14.21
CA SER A 84 -2.06 5.86 14.96
C SER A 84 -2.25 5.73 16.47
N PHE A 85 -3.40 6.11 17.01
CA PHE A 85 -3.70 5.95 18.44
C PHE A 85 -3.85 4.48 18.86
N VAL A 86 -4.49 3.67 18.02
CA VAL A 86 -4.62 2.23 18.28
C VAL A 86 -3.24 1.57 18.28
N LEU A 87 -2.38 1.93 17.34
CA LEU A 87 -1.02 1.42 17.25
C LEU A 87 -0.20 1.77 18.49
N GLU A 88 -0.22 3.05 18.90
CA GLU A 88 0.50 3.53 20.07
C GLU A 88 0.01 2.85 21.37
N LYS A 89 -1.30 2.67 21.50
CA LYS A 89 -1.89 2.00 22.67
C LYS A 89 -1.55 0.51 22.73
N LYS A 90 -1.64 -0.20 21.61
CA LYS A 90 -1.43 -1.67 21.57
C LYS A 90 0.04 -2.07 21.49
N ARG A 91 0.90 -1.23 20.90
CA ARG A 91 2.34 -1.48 20.67
C ARG A 91 2.66 -2.80 19.96
N LYS A 92 1.74 -3.30 19.14
CA LYS A 92 1.83 -4.56 18.41
C LYS A 92 1.76 -4.30 16.90
N ARG A 93 2.69 -3.50 16.38
CA ARG A 93 2.62 -3.00 15.00
C ARG A 93 2.67 -4.09 13.95
N LYS A 94 3.46 -5.15 14.14
CA LYS A 94 3.53 -6.28 13.21
C LYS A 94 2.19 -7.03 13.15
N GLU A 95 1.57 -7.32 14.29
CA GLU A 95 0.26 -7.97 14.33
C GLU A 95 -0.80 -7.10 13.66
N ILE A 96 -0.83 -5.80 13.99
CA ILE A 96 -1.77 -4.84 13.40
C ILE A 96 -1.56 -4.75 11.90
N PHE A 97 -0.30 -4.64 11.43
CA PHE A 97 0.03 -4.60 10.01
C PHE A 97 -0.49 -5.84 9.27
N LEU A 98 -0.22 -7.05 9.78
CA LEU A 98 -0.63 -8.29 9.15
C LEU A 98 -2.15 -8.46 9.12
N LEU A 99 -2.84 -8.22 10.24
CA LEU A 99 -4.30 -8.32 10.32
C LEU A 99 -4.99 -7.28 9.43
N SER A 100 -4.58 -6.03 9.52
CA SER A 100 -5.13 -4.98 8.67
C SER A 100 -4.76 -5.16 7.19
N GLY A 101 -3.60 -5.77 6.95
CA GLY A 101 -3.19 -6.18 5.62
C GLY A 101 -4.12 -7.22 5.00
N LEU A 102 -4.56 -8.21 5.76
CA LEU A 102 -5.58 -9.16 5.30
C LEU A 102 -6.91 -8.45 5.01
N VAL A 103 -7.36 -7.57 5.92
CA VAL A 103 -8.58 -6.77 5.74
C VAL A 103 -8.50 -5.86 4.50
N ASN A 104 -7.32 -5.38 4.13
CA ASN A 104 -7.11 -4.57 2.94
C ASN A 104 -7.09 -5.40 1.64
N ARG A 105 -6.57 -6.64 1.65
CA ARG A 105 -6.32 -7.43 0.44
C ARG A 105 -7.44 -8.41 0.11
N LEU A 106 -8.05 -9.05 1.13
CA LEU A 106 -9.10 -10.05 0.91
C LEU A 106 -10.37 -9.50 0.24
N PRO A 107 -10.85 -8.27 0.54
CA PRO A 107 -12.00 -7.72 -0.17
C PRO A 107 -11.84 -7.71 -1.70
N TRP A 108 -10.62 -7.60 -2.22
CA TRP A 108 -10.38 -7.59 -3.67
C TRP A 108 -10.65 -8.93 -4.35
N LEU A 109 -10.56 -10.06 -3.62
CA LEU A 109 -11.04 -11.35 -4.13
C LEU A 109 -12.57 -11.34 -4.29
N LEU A 110 -13.27 -10.71 -3.34
CA LEU A 110 -14.72 -10.58 -3.43
C LEU A 110 -15.12 -9.59 -4.54
N VAL A 111 -14.42 -8.45 -4.66
CA VAL A 111 -14.62 -7.49 -5.77
C VAL A 111 -14.46 -8.18 -7.13
N ALA A 112 -13.47 -9.09 -7.25
CA ALA A 112 -13.21 -9.83 -8.47
C ALA A 112 -14.39 -10.72 -8.90
N VAL A 113 -15.04 -11.39 -7.96
CA VAL A 113 -16.12 -12.36 -8.25
C VAL A 113 -17.53 -11.79 -8.12
N LEU A 114 -17.68 -10.62 -7.48
CA LEU A 114 -18.97 -10.04 -7.17
C LEU A 114 -19.89 -9.83 -8.40
N PRO A 115 -19.39 -9.38 -9.57
CA PRO A 115 -20.24 -9.20 -10.76
C PRO A 115 -20.88 -10.49 -11.28
N PHE A 116 -20.33 -11.66 -10.94
CA PHE A 116 -20.90 -12.96 -11.31
C PHE A 116 -21.90 -13.49 -10.28
N LEU A 117 -21.86 -12.94 -9.06
CA LEU A 117 -22.78 -13.33 -7.98
C LEU A 117 -24.00 -12.42 -7.89
N VAL A 118 -23.88 -11.18 -8.36
CA VAL A 118 -24.92 -10.16 -8.22
C VAL A 118 -25.25 -9.57 -9.59
N GLU A 119 -26.37 -10.00 -10.18
CA GLU A 119 -26.82 -9.54 -11.50
C GLU A 119 -27.42 -8.11 -11.44
N SER A 120 -28.04 -7.75 -10.31
CA SER A 120 -28.67 -6.44 -10.13
C SER A 120 -27.64 -5.35 -9.86
N LYS A 121 -27.53 -4.37 -10.76
CA LYS A 121 -26.64 -3.20 -10.59
C LYS A 121 -26.96 -2.39 -9.32
N ASN A 122 -28.23 -2.36 -8.91
CA ASN A 122 -28.68 -1.64 -7.72
C ASN A 122 -28.11 -2.27 -6.42
N LEU A 123 -27.83 -3.56 -6.42
CA LEU A 123 -27.18 -4.27 -5.30
C LEU A 123 -25.67 -4.34 -5.46
N LEU A 124 -25.18 -4.51 -6.68
CA LEU A 124 -23.76 -4.61 -6.98
C LEU A 124 -22.97 -3.40 -6.46
N PHE A 125 -23.46 -2.20 -6.73
CA PHE A 125 -22.78 -0.97 -6.36
C PHE A 125 -22.61 -0.80 -4.84
N PRO A 126 -23.65 -0.89 -3.98
CA PRO A 126 -23.47 -0.82 -2.54
C PRO A 126 -22.47 -1.85 -1.99
N PHE A 127 -22.50 -3.08 -2.49
CA PHE A 127 -21.55 -4.11 -2.10
C PHE A 127 -20.11 -3.74 -2.48
N LEU A 128 -19.88 -3.21 -3.68
CA LEU A 128 -18.56 -2.71 -4.08
C LEU A 128 -18.08 -1.59 -3.16
N VAL A 129 -18.93 -0.60 -2.86
CA VAL A 129 -18.60 0.50 -1.95
C VAL A 129 -18.23 -0.01 -0.56
N ILE A 130 -19.00 -0.96 -0.02
CA ILE A 130 -18.69 -1.56 1.30
C ILE A 130 -17.33 -2.26 1.27
N LEU A 131 -17.07 -3.10 0.26
CA LEU A 131 -15.81 -3.83 0.14
C LEU A 131 -14.61 -2.89 0.00
N LEU A 132 -14.73 -1.85 -0.84
CA LEU A 132 -13.70 -0.84 -1.02
C LEU A 132 -13.47 -0.03 0.27
N THR A 133 -14.54 0.31 1.00
CA THR A 133 -14.44 1.00 2.29
C THR A 133 -13.71 0.15 3.33
N VAL A 134 -14.08 -1.13 3.45
CA VAL A 134 -13.39 -2.08 4.36
C VAL A 134 -11.92 -2.18 3.98
N GLY A 135 -11.63 -2.34 2.69
CA GLY A 135 -10.25 -2.35 2.18
C GLY A 135 -9.49 -1.06 2.49
N ALA A 136 -10.12 0.11 2.31
CA ALA A 136 -9.52 1.41 2.59
C ALA A 136 -9.21 1.62 4.08
N VAL A 137 -10.12 1.20 4.97
CA VAL A 137 -9.89 1.21 6.43
C VAL A 137 -8.70 0.31 6.78
N GLY A 138 -8.65 -0.93 6.25
CA GLY A 138 -7.50 -1.81 6.42
C GLY A 138 -6.20 -1.16 5.93
N GLY A 139 -6.23 -0.52 4.76
CA GLY A 139 -5.10 0.21 4.17
C GLY A 139 -4.58 1.36 5.05
N ALA A 140 -5.46 2.07 5.74
CA ALA A 140 -5.08 3.13 6.69
C ALA A 140 -4.22 2.57 7.84
N PHE A 141 -4.63 1.45 8.44
CA PHE A 141 -3.86 0.78 9.49
C PHE A 141 -2.55 0.20 8.97
N VAL A 142 -2.54 -0.40 7.76
CA VAL A 142 -1.32 -0.88 7.08
C VAL A 142 -0.31 0.25 6.95
N ASN A 143 -0.74 1.40 6.42
CA ASN A 143 0.16 2.53 6.15
C ASN A 143 0.80 3.06 7.43
N VAL A 144 0.01 3.31 8.49
CA VAL A 144 0.51 3.80 9.77
C VAL A 144 1.46 2.80 10.43
N SER A 145 1.10 1.51 10.43
CA SER A 145 1.94 0.45 11.00
C SER A 145 3.24 0.28 10.22
N PHE A 146 3.20 0.36 8.89
CA PHE A 146 4.37 0.31 8.02
C PHE A 146 5.34 1.44 8.30
N LEU A 147 4.86 2.69 8.32
CA LEU A 147 5.69 3.86 8.57
C LEU A 147 6.37 3.81 9.94
N SER A 148 5.63 3.42 10.97
CA SER A 148 6.18 3.22 12.32
C SER A 148 7.25 2.12 12.33
N TRP A 149 6.96 0.98 11.70
CA TRP A 149 7.87 -0.16 11.70
C TRP A 149 9.16 0.12 10.95
N VAL A 150 9.07 0.61 9.72
CA VAL A 150 10.23 0.88 8.87
C VAL A 150 11.03 2.07 9.39
N GLY A 151 10.36 3.06 10.03
CA GLY A 151 11.01 4.17 10.70
C GLY A 151 11.99 3.76 11.80
N ASP A 152 11.64 2.74 12.60
CA ASP A 152 12.52 2.20 13.65
C ASP A 152 13.52 1.17 13.12
N LEU A 153 13.17 0.46 12.02
CA LEU A 153 13.98 -0.62 11.47
C LEU A 153 15.18 -0.11 10.68
N VAL A 154 15.03 0.98 9.91
CA VAL A 154 16.06 1.46 9.00
C VAL A 154 16.96 2.49 9.70
N PRO A 155 18.27 2.16 9.93
CA PRO A 155 19.22 3.08 10.53
C PRO A 155 19.33 4.40 9.75
N LEU A 156 19.49 5.52 10.46
CA LEU A 156 19.54 6.87 9.87
C LEU A 156 20.62 7.00 8.78
N GLY A 157 21.81 6.42 9.00
CA GLY A 157 22.94 6.54 8.08
C GLY A 157 22.73 5.91 6.70
N ILE A 158 21.85 4.91 6.59
CA ILE A 158 21.57 4.21 5.32
C ILE A 158 20.17 4.49 4.77
N ARG A 159 19.36 5.27 5.50
CA ARG A 159 17.94 5.46 5.21
C ARG A 159 17.67 5.98 3.80
N GLY A 160 18.37 7.01 3.37
CA GLY A 160 18.23 7.57 2.04
C GLY A 160 18.58 6.58 0.93
N ARG A 161 19.70 5.87 1.08
CA ARG A 161 20.16 4.85 0.13
C ARG A 161 19.18 3.67 0.05
N PHE A 162 18.70 3.19 1.19
CA PHE A 162 17.73 2.10 1.26
C PHE A 162 16.39 2.46 0.58
N PHE A 163 15.81 3.62 0.93
CA PHE A 163 14.55 4.04 0.32
C PHE A 163 14.71 4.38 -1.16
N GLY A 164 15.84 4.94 -1.58
CA GLY A 164 16.14 5.16 -2.99
C GLY A 164 16.16 3.86 -3.79
N HIS A 165 16.87 2.85 -3.29
CA HIS A 165 16.92 1.52 -3.90
C HIS A 165 15.53 0.86 -3.94
N ARG A 166 14.80 0.88 -2.81
CA ARG A 166 13.44 0.34 -2.72
C ARG A 166 12.49 1.03 -3.71
N SER A 167 12.60 2.35 -3.89
CA SER A 167 11.79 3.10 -4.85
C SER A 167 12.15 2.74 -6.30
N MET A 168 13.43 2.54 -6.61
CA MET A 168 13.86 2.08 -7.94
C MET A 168 13.24 0.72 -8.27
N VAL A 169 13.31 -0.24 -7.35
CA VAL A 169 12.70 -1.57 -7.52
C VAL A 169 11.17 -1.47 -7.66
N ALA A 170 10.54 -0.62 -6.85
CA ALA A 170 9.09 -0.38 -6.94
C ALA A 170 8.68 0.17 -8.31
N THR A 171 9.41 1.17 -8.83
CA THR A 171 9.13 1.76 -10.14
C THR A 171 9.29 0.74 -11.27
N GLY A 172 10.35 -0.07 -11.23
CA GLY A 172 10.54 -1.16 -12.20
C GLY A 172 9.40 -2.18 -12.17
N ALA A 173 9.01 -2.62 -10.98
CA ALA A 173 7.88 -3.54 -10.80
C ALA A 173 6.53 -2.92 -11.22
N ALA A 174 6.34 -1.61 -10.98
CA ALA A 174 5.17 -0.86 -11.41
C ALA A 174 5.03 -0.84 -12.93
N LEU A 175 6.10 -0.52 -13.64
CA LEU A 175 6.12 -0.52 -15.11
C LEU A 175 5.82 -1.90 -15.69
N LEU A 176 6.50 -2.93 -15.19
CA LEU A 176 6.29 -4.30 -15.65
C LEU A 176 4.86 -4.78 -15.37
N SER A 177 4.33 -4.52 -14.18
CA SER A 177 2.96 -4.89 -13.83
C SER A 177 1.93 -4.16 -14.69
N GLY A 178 2.12 -2.87 -14.96
CA GLY A 178 1.24 -2.09 -15.84
C GLY A 178 1.17 -2.66 -17.25
N LEU A 179 2.33 -3.00 -17.85
CA LEU A 179 2.40 -3.62 -19.17
C LEU A 179 1.75 -5.01 -19.21
N LEU A 180 1.97 -5.82 -18.16
CA LEU A 180 1.37 -7.15 -18.07
C LEU A 180 -0.15 -7.07 -17.92
N VAL A 181 -0.63 -6.18 -17.05
CA VAL A 181 -2.07 -5.95 -16.85
C VAL A 181 -2.73 -5.48 -18.14
N GLY A 182 -2.12 -4.52 -18.86
CA GLY A 182 -2.61 -4.08 -20.16
C GLY A 182 -2.77 -5.25 -21.14
N LYS A 183 -1.72 -6.08 -21.32
CA LYS A 183 -1.78 -7.27 -22.17
C LYS A 183 -2.87 -8.27 -21.76
N VAL A 184 -3.06 -8.49 -20.45
CA VAL A 184 -4.10 -9.38 -19.96
C VAL A 184 -5.49 -8.86 -20.31
N LEU A 185 -5.74 -7.55 -20.11
CA LEU A 185 -7.03 -6.92 -20.42
C LEU A 185 -7.30 -6.85 -21.93
N ASP A 186 -6.25 -6.74 -22.76
CA ASP A 186 -6.39 -6.84 -24.21
C ASP A 186 -6.73 -8.27 -24.68
N ALA A 187 -6.16 -9.29 -24.03
CA ALA A 187 -6.38 -10.69 -24.36
C ALA A 187 -7.71 -11.22 -23.81
N VAL A 188 -8.11 -10.81 -22.61
CA VAL A 188 -9.34 -11.25 -21.94
C VAL A 188 -10.26 -10.04 -21.76
N ARG A 189 -11.19 -9.88 -22.71
CA ARG A 189 -12.12 -8.74 -22.72
C ARG A 189 -13.24 -8.92 -21.70
N GLY A 190 -13.84 -7.79 -21.30
CA GLY A 190 -15.00 -7.76 -20.41
C GLY A 190 -14.65 -7.97 -18.95
N VAL A 191 -15.67 -8.19 -18.13
CA VAL A 191 -15.57 -8.32 -16.67
C VAL A 191 -14.60 -9.43 -16.25
N SER A 192 -14.52 -10.54 -17.02
CA SER A 192 -13.62 -11.66 -16.73
C SER A 192 -12.14 -11.28 -16.69
N GLY A 193 -11.70 -10.36 -17.57
CA GLY A 193 -10.33 -9.85 -17.55
C GLY A 193 -10.02 -9.13 -16.24
N PHE A 194 -10.93 -8.28 -15.77
CA PHE A 194 -10.78 -7.57 -14.49
C PHE A 194 -10.82 -8.53 -13.30
N THR A 195 -11.68 -9.55 -13.33
CA THR A 195 -11.70 -10.61 -12.32
C THR A 195 -10.33 -11.27 -12.16
N PHE A 196 -9.71 -11.65 -13.27
CA PHE A 196 -8.37 -12.23 -13.25
C PHE A 196 -7.33 -11.26 -12.68
N VAL A 197 -7.37 -10.01 -13.12
CA VAL A 197 -6.42 -8.96 -12.71
C VAL A 197 -6.56 -8.66 -11.21
N PHE A 198 -7.78 -8.52 -10.66
CA PHE A 198 -7.98 -8.28 -9.23
C PHE A 198 -7.66 -9.51 -8.38
N GLY A 199 -7.93 -10.72 -8.88
CA GLY A 199 -7.49 -11.96 -8.24
C GLY A 199 -5.97 -12.01 -8.11
N LEU A 200 -5.25 -11.70 -9.20
CA LEU A 200 -3.79 -11.60 -9.21
C LEU A 200 -3.27 -10.52 -8.25
N ALA A 201 -3.93 -9.35 -8.21
CA ALA A 201 -3.58 -8.28 -7.27
C ALA A 201 -3.70 -8.75 -5.82
N SER A 202 -4.80 -9.40 -5.46
CA SER A 202 -5.00 -9.92 -4.11
C SER A 202 -3.94 -10.96 -3.75
N LEU A 203 -3.61 -11.89 -4.65
CA LEU A 203 -2.53 -12.86 -4.45
C LEU A 203 -1.17 -12.20 -4.27
N ALA A 204 -0.85 -11.18 -5.08
CA ALA A 204 0.36 -10.40 -4.93
C ALA A 204 0.40 -9.71 -3.56
N GLY A 205 -0.68 -9.05 -3.14
CA GLY A 205 -0.79 -8.42 -1.83
C GLY A 205 -0.64 -9.41 -0.67
N LEU A 206 -1.20 -10.60 -0.76
CA LEU A 206 -1.01 -11.67 0.23
C LEU A 206 0.44 -12.18 0.27
N THR A 207 1.08 -12.28 -0.90
CA THR A 207 2.50 -12.61 -1.00
C THR A 207 3.37 -11.55 -0.32
N GLU A 208 3.07 -10.26 -0.52
CA GLU A 208 3.72 -9.17 0.21
C GLU A 208 3.62 -9.35 1.72
N LEU A 209 2.44 -9.66 2.26
CA LEU A 209 2.25 -9.90 3.69
C LEU A 209 3.10 -11.07 4.20
N SER A 210 3.33 -12.10 3.38
CA SER A 210 4.17 -13.23 3.75
C SER A 210 5.64 -12.86 3.98
N PHE A 211 6.17 -11.85 3.26
CA PHE A 211 7.49 -11.30 3.50
C PHE A 211 7.54 -10.53 4.83
N PHE A 212 6.53 -9.70 5.10
CA PHE A 212 6.42 -8.98 6.36
C PHE A 212 6.24 -9.90 7.56
N ALA A 213 5.52 -11.01 7.41
CA ALA A 213 5.38 -12.00 8.48
C ALA A 213 6.73 -12.60 8.93
N ARG A 214 7.72 -12.66 8.01
CA ARG A 214 9.08 -13.16 8.28
C ARG A 214 10.07 -12.06 8.68
N ALA A 215 9.69 -10.79 8.54
CA ALA A 215 10.53 -9.65 8.89
C ALA A 215 10.67 -9.50 10.40
N TYR A 216 11.86 -9.07 10.86
CA TYR A 216 12.10 -8.74 12.27
C TYR A 216 11.35 -7.46 12.65
N ASP A 217 10.76 -7.45 13.83
CA ASP A 217 10.09 -6.28 14.41
C ASP A 217 10.86 -5.81 15.64
N PRO A 218 11.61 -4.70 15.58
CA PRO A 218 12.28 -4.16 16.73
C PRO A 218 11.26 -3.64 17.76
N PRO A 219 11.59 -3.65 19.07
CA PRO A 219 10.70 -3.14 20.10
C PRO A 219 10.36 -1.66 19.81
N MET A 220 9.08 -1.31 19.97
CA MET A 220 8.63 0.08 19.80
C MET A 220 9.18 0.96 20.93
N SER A 221 9.83 2.07 20.55
CA SER A 221 10.24 3.11 21.49
C SER A 221 9.01 3.71 22.19
N ALA A 222 9.14 4.03 23.48
CA ALA A 222 8.06 4.69 24.19
C ALA A 222 7.89 6.13 23.65
N SER A 223 6.66 6.50 23.27
CA SER A 223 6.36 7.88 22.93
C SER A 223 6.50 8.77 24.17
N SER A 224 7.24 9.86 24.05
CA SER A 224 7.40 10.85 25.12
C SER A 224 6.14 11.71 25.35
N LEU A 225 5.19 11.67 24.39
CA LEU A 225 3.98 12.52 24.41
C LEU A 225 2.77 11.87 25.10
N GLY A 226 2.90 10.60 25.55
CA GLY A 226 1.80 9.87 26.17
C GLY A 226 0.68 9.52 25.17
N THR A 227 -0.31 8.76 25.65
CA THR A 227 -1.44 8.27 24.84
C THR A 227 -2.65 9.21 24.81
N ASN A 228 -2.55 10.42 25.34
CA ASN A 228 -3.68 11.35 25.36
C ASN A 228 -3.80 12.10 24.01
N PRO A 229 -4.80 11.77 23.15
CA PRO A 229 -4.94 12.36 21.84
C PRO A 229 -5.06 13.88 21.84
N ARG A 230 -5.72 14.43 22.86
CA ARG A 230 -5.96 15.88 22.97
C ARG A 230 -4.67 16.66 23.24
N LEU A 231 -3.77 16.11 24.05
CA LEU A 231 -2.48 16.74 24.34
C LEU A 231 -1.55 16.69 23.14
N VAL A 232 -1.51 15.56 22.44
CA VAL A 232 -0.73 15.39 21.20
C VAL A 232 -1.23 16.38 20.13
N LEU A 233 -2.54 16.45 19.91
CA LEU A 233 -3.13 17.35 18.92
C LEU A 233 -2.86 18.82 19.27
N LYS A 234 -3.01 19.22 20.54
CA LYS A 234 -2.72 20.59 21.00
C LYS A 234 -1.25 20.95 20.81
N GLY A 235 -0.33 20.02 21.09
CA GLY A 235 1.11 20.23 20.88
C GLY A 235 1.46 20.42 19.41
N VAL A 236 0.89 19.60 18.53
CA VAL A 236 1.12 19.68 17.08
C VAL A 236 0.53 20.97 16.50
N LEU A 237 -0.70 21.33 16.86
CA LEU A 237 -1.37 22.54 16.38
C LEU A 237 -0.71 23.84 16.88
N GLY A 238 -0.02 23.80 18.03
CA GLY A 238 0.78 24.93 18.55
C GLY A 238 2.13 25.13 17.86
N CYS A 239 2.57 24.19 17.04
CA CYS A 239 3.91 24.18 16.44
C CYS A 239 3.94 24.96 15.11
N ARG A 240 4.57 26.15 15.06
CA ARG A 240 4.69 26.96 13.82
C ARG A 240 5.39 26.23 12.66
N PRO A 241 6.50 25.48 12.84
CA PRO A 241 7.10 24.68 11.78
C PRO A 241 6.16 23.65 11.18
N PHE A 242 5.27 23.06 11.97
CA PHE A 242 4.25 22.12 11.50
C PHE A 242 3.31 22.76 10.48
N TRP A 243 2.81 23.98 10.74
CA TRP A 243 1.93 24.71 9.83
C TRP A 243 2.61 25.08 8.51
N LYS A 244 3.88 25.49 8.56
CA LYS A 244 4.67 25.75 7.33
C LYS A 244 4.82 24.50 6.48
N PHE A 245 5.14 23.37 7.10
CA PHE A 245 5.26 22.09 6.42
C PHE A 245 3.92 21.60 5.88
N LEU A 246 2.86 21.73 6.65
CA LEU A 246 1.50 21.36 6.24
C LEU A 246 1.04 22.18 5.02
N PHE A 247 1.26 23.50 5.05
CA PHE A 247 0.93 24.37 3.92
C PHE A 247 1.72 23.98 2.66
N PHE A 248 3.01 23.70 2.79
CA PHE A 248 3.82 23.18 1.68
C PHE A 248 3.24 21.86 1.13
N LEU A 249 2.91 20.90 1.99
CA LEU A 249 2.32 19.63 1.58
C LEU A 249 0.97 19.79 0.87
N ILE A 250 0.11 20.67 1.38
CA ILE A 250 -1.19 20.98 0.76
C ILE A 250 -0.98 21.55 -0.64
N SER A 251 -0.11 22.58 -0.77
CA SER A 251 0.20 23.22 -2.05
C SER A 251 0.81 22.23 -3.05
N TRP A 252 1.73 21.37 -2.58
CA TRP A 252 2.36 20.34 -3.40
C TRP A 252 1.36 19.31 -3.89
N ASN A 253 0.53 18.77 -2.99
CA ASN A 253 -0.49 17.80 -3.37
C ASN A 253 -1.54 18.40 -4.31
N PHE A 254 -1.92 19.65 -4.08
CA PHE A 254 -2.83 20.36 -4.98
C PHE A 254 -2.21 20.46 -6.39
N ALA A 255 -0.97 20.93 -6.50
CA ALA A 255 -0.28 21.06 -7.79
C ALA A 255 -0.13 19.71 -8.51
N VAL A 256 0.24 18.64 -7.80
CA VAL A 256 0.38 17.30 -8.37
C VAL A 256 -0.97 16.77 -8.85
N ASN A 257 -2.04 16.92 -8.07
CA ASN A 257 -3.36 16.40 -8.47
C ASN A 257 -4.02 17.21 -9.58
N VAL A 258 -3.73 18.50 -9.70
CA VAL A 258 -4.18 19.33 -10.85
C VAL A 258 -3.44 18.96 -12.13
N ALA A 259 -2.15 18.60 -12.02
CA ALA A 259 -1.33 18.21 -13.17
C ALA A 259 -1.47 16.71 -13.54
N SER A 260 -2.11 15.89 -12.67
CA SER A 260 -2.33 14.47 -12.94
C SER A 260 -3.59 14.30 -13.77
N PRO A 261 -3.53 13.55 -14.89
CA PRO A 261 -4.67 13.31 -15.77
C PRO A 261 -5.74 12.43 -15.13
#